data_12641acf4fc42c27a01131a0769d0309
#
_entry.id   12641acf4fc42c27a01131a0769d0309
#
_cell.length_a   1.000
_cell.length_b   1.000
_cell.length_c   1.000
_cell.angle_alpha   90.00
_cell.angle_beta   90.00
_cell.angle_gamma   90.00
#
_symmetry.space_group_name_H-M   'P 1'
#
loop_
_entity.id
_entity.type
_entity.pdbx_description
1 polymer ?
#
loop_
_entity_poly.entity_id
_entity_poly.type
_entity_poly.pdbx_seq_one_letter_code
_entity_poly.pdbx_strand_id
1 'polypeptide(L)'
;MKKINNLTVVIVTYLTDKKILLNCIKSIDKKINIIIVENSKKFIHKSYFLNKFSNIEVICTGLNLGYGKGNNFGLDRVKTDYALILNPDIICKDNFFKKIVKFLKKNKKFSVIGCQYSNDTAYLPAGYFNEKKHNAFQKNFFKQRKQLIKVDWVTGCSMLINLKKFKDKNIFDNNYFLYFEEFDLCKSINDRGGLVYSSSDLKVHHMGFKGSLGSIVKFKNEANRLRDWHWMWSYFYFYKKNYNYLYALVKISGKFFKSFFKAIFYTLLFDEFNRDKYLFRFLGL
;
A
#
# COMPACT_ATOMS: atom_id res chain seq x y z
N MET A 1 -18.53 8.51 -25.43
CA MET A 1 -17.40 8.36 -24.46
C MET A 1 -16.95 6.91 -24.49
N LYS A 2 -15.73 6.62 -24.95
CA LYS A 2 -15.19 5.24 -24.96
C LYS A 2 -15.06 4.76 -23.50
N LYS A 3 -15.59 3.57 -23.25
CA LYS A 3 -15.58 2.89 -21.93
C LYS A 3 -14.15 2.85 -21.36
N ILE A 4 -14.00 3.08 -20.04
CA ILE A 4 -12.76 2.80 -19.29
C ILE A 4 -12.69 1.27 -19.06
N ASN A 5 -12.74 0.51 -20.16
CA ASN A 5 -12.94 -0.96 -20.11
C ASN A 5 -11.66 -1.72 -19.78
N ASN A 6 -10.53 -1.03 -19.64
CA ASN A 6 -9.23 -1.69 -19.50
C ASN A 6 -8.56 -1.39 -18.14
N LEU A 7 -9.35 -1.06 -17.12
CA LEU A 7 -8.91 -0.78 -15.77
C LEU A 7 -9.87 -1.44 -14.77
N THR A 8 -9.33 -2.15 -13.80
CA THR A 8 -10.04 -2.69 -12.63
C THR A 8 -9.43 -2.13 -11.36
N VAL A 9 -10.26 -1.77 -10.39
CA VAL A 9 -9.81 -1.37 -9.05
C VAL A 9 -9.81 -2.57 -8.14
N VAL A 10 -8.74 -2.77 -7.38
CA VAL A 10 -8.61 -3.79 -6.33
C VAL A 10 -8.52 -3.10 -4.98
N ILE A 11 -9.38 -3.48 -4.04
CA ILE A 11 -9.43 -2.93 -2.69
C ILE A 11 -9.35 -4.10 -1.70
N VAL A 12 -8.25 -4.18 -0.95
CA VAL A 12 -8.11 -5.15 0.15
C VAL A 12 -8.66 -4.52 1.42
N THR A 13 -9.61 -5.22 2.05
CA THR A 13 -10.21 -4.84 3.33
C THR A 13 -9.87 -5.86 4.40
N TYR A 14 -9.81 -5.45 5.65
CA TYR A 14 -9.75 -6.33 6.81
C TYR A 14 -10.62 -5.74 7.92
N LEU A 15 -11.84 -6.24 8.02
CA LEU A 15 -12.84 -5.76 8.98
C LEU A 15 -13.00 -4.23 8.91
N THR A 16 -12.98 -3.68 7.71
CA THR A 16 -13.03 -2.25 7.46
C THR A 16 -14.42 -1.69 7.75
N ASP A 17 -14.46 -0.50 8.35
CA ASP A 17 -15.73 0.21 8.60
C ASP A 17 -16.50 0.46 7.29
N LYS A 18 -17.82 0.23 7.34
CA LYS A 18 -18.71 0.36 6.17
C LYS A 18 -18.71 1.74 5.56
N LYS A 19 -18.68 2.82 6.39
CA LYS A 19 -18.70 4.20 5.89
C LYS A 19 -17.39 4.55 5.19
N ILE A 20 -16.26 4.09 5.74
CA ILE A 20 -14.93 4.31 5.16
C ILE A 20 -14.88 3.68 3.77
N LEU A 21 -15.19 2.39 3.65
CA LEU A 21 -15.20 1.69 2.37
C LEU A 21 -16.22 2.29 1.39
N LEU A 22 -17.40 2.68 1.87
CA LEU A 22 -18.43 3.32 1.03
C LEU A 22 -17.94 4.64 0.44
N ASN A 23 -17.21 5.45 1.20
CA ASN A 23 -16.66 6.71 0.72
C ASN A 23 -15.59 6.48 -0.34
N CYS A 24 -14.72 5.49 -0.14
CA CYS A 24 -13.75 5.06 -1.15
C CYS A 24 -14.47 4.67 -2.46
N ILE A 25 -15.42 3.74 -2.40
CA ILE A 25 -16.15 3.24 -3.56
C ILE A 25 -16.92 4.35 -4.29
N LYS A 26 -17.58 5.26 -3.56
CA LYS A 26 -18.28 6.40 -4.16
C LYS A 26 -17.37 7.36 -4.92
N SER A 27 -16.08 7.39 -4.61
CA SER A 27 -15.10 8.21 -5.32
C SER A 27 -14.59 7.55 -6.62
N ILE A 28 -14.96 6.28 -6.88
CA ILE A 28 -14.59 5.54 -8.08
C ILE A 28 -15.66 5.73 -9.16
N ASP A 29 -15.21 5.92 -10.41
CA ASP A 29 -16.13 6.03 -11.55
C ASP A 29 -16.96 4.73 -11.69
N LYS A 30 -18.29 4.87 -11.77
CA LYS A 30 -19.26 3.76 -11.83
C LYS A 30 -19.05 2.80 -13.02
N LYS A 31 -18.28 3.20 -14.03
CA LYS A 31 -17.97 2.39 -15.23
C LYS A 31 -16.76 1.47 -15.02
N ILE A 32 -16.09 1.55 -13.88
CA ILE A 32 -14.89 0.77 -13.56
C ILE A 32 -15.29 -0.40 -12.66
N ASN A 33 -14.84 -1.59 -13.01
CA ASN A 33 -15.03 -2.77 -12.18
C ASN A 33 -14.20 -2.68 -10.91
N ILE A 34 -14.76 -3.11 -9.79
CA ILE A 34 -14.14 -3.09 -8.48
C ILE A 34 -14.14 -4.51 -7.92
N ILE A 35 -12.98 -4.98 -7.49
CA ILE A 35 -12.83 -6.22 -6.75
C ILE A 35 -12.50 -5.85 -5.30
N ILE A 36 -13.40 -6.21 -4.38
CA ILE A 36 -13.19 -6.10 -2.94
C ILE A 36 -12.69 -7.44 -2.45
N VAL A 37 -11.49 -7.46 -1.88
CA VAL A 37 -10.90 -8.62 -1.23
C VAL A 37 -11.03 -8.43 0.27
N GLU A 38 -12.01 -9.09 0.88
CA GLU A 38 -12.11 -9.11 2.33
C GLU A 38 -11.14 -10.14 2.91
N ASN A 39 -10.18 -9.67 3.65
CA ASN A 39 -9.07 -10.45 4.20
C ASN A 39 -9.46 -11.16 5.51
N SER A 40 -10.69 -11.72 5.53
CA SER A 40 -11.25 -12.47 6.66
C SER A 40 -12.19 -13.58 6.19
N LYS A 41 -12.74 -14.36 7.14
CA LYS A 41 -13.68 -15.45 6.84
C LYS A 41 -14.99 -14.97 6.22
N LYS A 42 -15.46 -13.77 6.63
CA LYS A 42 -16.80 -13.29 6.24
C LYS A 42 -16.79 -11.77 6.11
N PHE A 43 -17.28 -11.28 4.98
CA PHE A 43 -17.56 -9.86 4.80
C PHE A 43 -19.02 -9.55 5.17
N ILE A 44 -19.23 -9.00 6.37
CA ILE A 44 -20.58 -8.74 6.93
C ILE A 44 -21.40 -7.75 6.10
N HIS A 45 -20.75 -6.92 5.27
CA HIS A 45 -21.37 -5.91 4.43
C HIS A 45 -21.57 -6.36 2.97
N LYS A 46 -21.31 -7.63 2.63
CA LYS A 46 -21.32 -8.16 1.26
C LYS A 46 -22.63 -7.85 0.53
N SER A 47 -23.76 -8.24 1.10
CA SER A 47 -25.09 -8.03 0.48
C SER A 47 -25.36 -6.53 0.22
N TYR A 48 -24.99 -5.66 1.16
CA TYR A 48 -25.19 -4.22 0.97
C TYR A 48 -24.43 -3.68 -0.24
N PHE A 49 -23.16 -4.06 -0.43
CA PHE A 49 -22.37 -3.56 -1.55
C PHE A 49 -22.81 -4.15 -2.87
N LEU A 50 -23.11 -5.45 -2.93
CA LEU A 50 -23.60 -6.12 -4.15
C LEU A 50 -24.96 -5.59 -4.62
N ASN A 51 -25.89 -5.32 -3.70
CA ASN A 51 -27.19 -4.76 -4.04
C ASN A 51 -27.12 -3.29 -4.49
N LYS A 52 -26.13 -2.54 -3.99
CA LYS A 52 -26.00 -1.11 -4.28
C LYS A 52 -25.18 -0.80 -5.52
N PHE A 53 -24.26 -1.64 -5.91
CA PHE A 53 -23.31 -1.40 -6.99
C PHE A 53 -23.19 -2.62 -7.90
N SER A 54 -23.57 -2.47 -9.17
CA SER A 54 -23.54 -3.56 -10.17
C SER A 54 -22.14 -3.89 -10.71
N ASN A 55 -21.15 -3.04 -10.41
CA ASN A 55 -19.75 -3.15 -10.88
C ASN A 55 -18.79 -3.67 -9.81
N ILE A 56 -19.32 -4.27 -8.73
CA ILE A 56 -18.51 -4.78 -7.61
C ILE A 56 -18.55 -6.30 -7.58
N GLU A 57 -17.37 -6.92 -7.46
CA GLU A 57 -17.17 -8.31 -7.05
C GLU A 57 -16.63 -8.32 -5.61
N VAL A 58 -17.10 -9.24 -4.77
CA VAL A 58 -16.62 -9.40 -3.39
C VAL A 58 -16.14 -10.84 -3.19
N ILE A 59 -14.89 -10.99 -2.82
CA ILE A 59 -14.24 -12.25 -2.50
C ILE A 59 -13.69 -12.23 -1.07
N CYS A 60 -13.76 -13.36 -0.36
CA CYS A 60 -13.19 -13.51 0.98
C CYS A 60 -12.03 -14.49 0.92
N THR A 61 -10.95 -14.17 1.63
CA THR A 61 -9.72 -14.99 1.66
C THR A 61 -9.79 -16.13 2.67
N GLY A 62 -10.78 -16.11 3.57
CA GLY A 62 -10.92 -17.08 4.65
C GLY A 62 -10.11 -16.76 5.91
N LEU A 63 -9.02 -16.03 5.79
CA LEU A 63 -8.15 -15.61 6.88
C LEU A 63 -7.41 -14.31 6.51
N ASN A 64 -6.74 -13.67 7.47
CA ASN A 64 -5.93 -12.48 7.17
C ASN A 64 -4.61 -12.88 6.52
N LEU A 65 -4.51 -12.68 5.21
CA LEU A 65 -3.32 -12.96 4.41
C LEU A 65 -2.26 -11.84 4.46
N GLY A 66 -2.58 -10.69 5.07
CA GLY A 66 -1.79 -9.48 4.98
C GLY A 66 -2.05 -8.68 3.69
N TYR A 67 -1.29 -7.61 3.49
CA TYR A 67 -1.56 -6.66 2.40
C TYR A 67 -1.15 -7.22 1.03
N GLY A 68 0.09 -7.67 0.88
CA GLY A 68 0.63 -8.15 -0.41
C GLY A 68 -0.13 -9.35 -0.96
N LYS A 69 -0.31 -10.40 -0.15
CA LYS A 69 -1.08 -11.60 -0.55
C LYS A 69 -2.55 -11.28 -0.84
N GLY A 70 -3.17 -10.40 -0.04
CA GLY A 70 -4.54 -9.96 -0.29
C GLY A 70 -4.67 -9.26 -1.66
N ASN A 71 -3.72 -8.41 -2.02
CA ASN A 71 -3.67 -7.78 -3.34
C ASN A 71 -3.41 -8.80 -4.45
N ASN A 72 -2.48 -9.74 -4.29
CA ASN A 72 -2.26 -10.82 -5.26
C ASN A 72 -3.55 -11.61 -5.52
N PHE A 73 -4.28 -11.95 -4.45
CA PHE A 73 -5.56 -12.66 -4.55
C PHE A 73 -6.61 -11.88 -5.35
N GLY A 74 -6.66 -10.56 -5.20
CA GLY A 74 -7.51 -9.69 -6.00
C GLY A 74 -7.03 -9.53 -7.43
N LEU A 75 -5.73 -9.36 -7.63
CA LEU A 75 -5.12 -9.18 -8.95
C LEU A 75 -5.30 -10.41 -9.85
N ASP A 76 -5.31 -11.62 -9.28
CA ASP A 76 -5.59 -12.86 -10.03
C ASP A 76 -6.95 -12.81 -10.75
N ARG A 77 -7.94 -12.15 -10.15
CA ARG A 77 -9.29 -11.97 -10.73
C ARG A 77 -9.39 -10.85 -11.77
N VAL A 78 -8.41 -9.97 -11.86
CA VAL A 78 -8.41 -8.86 -12.81
C VAL A 78 -8.30 -9.36 -14.24
N LYS A 79 -9.24 -8.96 -15.11
CA LYS A 79 -9.28 -9.33 -16.54
C LYS A 79 -8.79 -8.20 -17.46
N THR A 80 -8.46 -7.05 -16.90
CA THR A 80 -8.00 -5.85 -17.63
C THR A 80 -6.47 -5.77 -17.67
N ASP A 81 -5.93 -5.01 -18.62
CA ASP A 81 -4.47 -4.79 -18.72
C ASP A 81 -3.89 -3.98 -17.57
N TYR A 82 -4.73 -3.18 -16.92
CA TYR A 82 -4.34 -2.29 -15.84
C TYR A 82 -5.14 -2.59 -14.58
N ALA A 83 -4.49 -2.56 -13.44
CA ALA A 83 -5.12 -2.59 -12.13
C ALA A 83 -4.77 -1.32 -11.34
N LEU A 84 -5.73 -0.79 -10.60
CA LEU A 84 -5.49 0.25 -9.61
C LEU A 84 -5.72 -0.35 -8.22
N ILE A 85 -4.65 -0.54 -7.47
CA ILE A 85 -4.74 -0.91 -6.05
C ILE A 85 -5.08 0.36 -5.27
N LEU A 86 -6.10 0.28 -4.42
CA LEU A 86 -6.50 1.34 -3.49
C LEU A 86 -6.69 0.77 -2.09
N ASN A 87 -6.16 1.45 -1.08
CA ASN A 87 -6.59 1.21 0.28
C ASN A 87 -8.05 1.64 0.47
N PRO A 88 -8.80 0.97 1.36
CA PRO A 88 -10.23 1.28 1.58
C PRO A 88 -10.49 2.67 2.18
N ASP A 89 -9.47 3.35 2.69
CA ASP A 89 -9.50 4.71 3.22
C ASP A 89 -8.93 5.78 2.27
N ILE A 90 -8.89 5.46 0.97
CA ILE A 90 -8.52 6.39 -0.10
C ILE A 90 -9.76 6.96 -0.76
N ILE A 91 -9.75 8.27 -1.01
CA ILE A 91 -10.75 8.99 -1.81
C ILE A 91 -10.07 9.55 -3.06
N CYS A 92 -10.50 9.12 -4.22
CA CYS A 92 -10.04 9.65 -5.50
C CYS A 92 -10.58 11.06 -5.71
N LYS A 93 -9.71 12.02 -6.03
CA LYS A 93 -10.10 13.42 -6.27
C LYS A 93 -10.75 13.59 -7.65
N ASP A 94 -11.44 14.72 -7.83
CA ASP A 94 -12.16 15.03 -9.06
C ASP A 94 -11.31 14.82 -10.32
N ASN A 95 -11.95 14.24 -11.33
CA ASN A 95 -11.32 13.90 -12.60
C ASN A 95 -10.19 12.88 -12.54
N PHE A 96 -9.96 12.21 -11.40
CA PHE A 96 -8.89 11.23 -11.23
C PHE A 96 -8.91 10.17 -12.35
N PHE A 97 -10.04 9.51 -12.57
CA PHE A 97 -10.17 8.47 -13.59
C PHE A 97 -10.09 9.01 -15.02
N LYS A 98 -10.57 10.24 -15.28
CA LYS A 98 -10.36 10.91 -16.58
C LYS A 98 -8.87 11.14 -16.85
N LYS A 99 -8.10 11.51 -15.83
CA LYS A 99 -6.65 11.68 -15.91
C LYS A 99 -5.94 10.36 -16.16
N ILE A 100 -6.32 9.27 -15.47
CA ILE A 100 -5.78 7.92 -15.75
C ILE A 100 -6.01 7.55 -17.22
N VAL A 101 -7.23 7.69 -17.74
CA VAL A 101 -7.52 7.36 -19.14
C VAL A 101 -6.66 8.18 -20.12
N LYS A 102 -6.55 9.49 -19.87
CA LYS A 102 -5.67 10.36 -20.70
C LYS A 102 -4.21 9.93 -20.62
N PHE A 103 -3.76 9.56 -19.42
CA PHE A 103 -2.40 9.09 -19.18
C PHE A 103 -2.12 7.76 -19.90
N LEU A 104 -3.00 6.76 -19.76
CA LEU A 104 -2.84 5.44 -20.38
C LEU A 104 -2.82 5.47 -21.91
N LYS A 105 -3.45 6.46 -22.54
CA LYS A 105 -3.35 6.67 -23.99
C LYS A 105 -1.95 7.09 -24.44
N LYS A 106 -1.23 7.86 -23.61
CA LYS A 106 0.06 8.45 -23.95
C LYS A 106 1.26 7.63 -23.46
N ASN A 107 1.13 6.91 -22.35
CA ASN A 107 2.23 6.27 -21.65
C ASN A 107 1.95 4.79 -21.43
N LYS A 108 2.62 3.91 -22.15
CA LYS A 108 2.47 2.45 -22.05
C LYS A 108 3.70 1.74 -21.46
N LYS A 109 4.77 2.50 -21.20
CA LYS A 109 6.08 1.91 -20.82
C LYS A 109 6.30 1.73 -19.32
N PHE A 110 5.38 2.19 -18.44
CA PHE A 110 5.51 2.05 -17.00
C PHE A 110 5.15 0.63 -16.51
N SER A 111 5.70 0.24 -15.38
CA SER A 111 5.29 -0.94 -14.61
C SER A 111 4.36 -0.56 -13.48
N VAL A 112 4.73 0.46 -12.69
CA VAL A 112 3.93 0.97 -11.56
C VAL A 112 3.97 2.49 -11.53
N ILE A 113 2.83 3.10 -11.16
CA ILE A 113 2.72 4.53 -10.88
C ILE A 113 2.06 4.72 -9.52
N GLY A 114 2.75 5.40 -8.61
CA GLY A 114 2.19 5.89 -7.35
C GLY A 114 1.42 7.19 -7.54
N CYS A 115 0.30 7.30 -6.84
CA CYS A 115 -0.50 8.51 -6.81
C CYS A 115 -0.01 9.46 -5.71
N GLN A 116 -0.20 10.77 -5.90
CA GLN A 116 0.16 11.79 -4.93
C GLN A 116 -0.98 12.03 -3.94
N TYR A 117 -0.64 12.24 -2.66
CA TYR A 117 -1.62 12.67 -1.67
C TYR A 117 -1.98 14.14 -1.84
N SER A 118 -3.26 14.46 -1.68
CA SER A 118 -3.77 15.84 -1.74
C SER A 118 -3.70 16.57 -0.39
N ASN A 119 -3.30 15.88 0.68
CA ASN A 119 -3.16 16.46 2.01
C ASN A 119 -1.72 16.83 2.26
N ASP A 120 -1.51 17.89 3.05
CA ASP A 120 -0.21 18.33 3.59
C ASP A 120 0.34 17.37 4.65
N THR A 121 0.17 16.07 4.43
CA THR A 121 0.76 15.08 5.31
C THR A 121 2.27 15.02 5.01
N ALA A 122 3.07 14.98 6.05
CA ALA A 122 4.54 14.83 5.98
C ALA A 122 5.00 13.51 5.31
N TYR A 123 4.06 12.73 4.76
CA TYR A 123 4.34 11.48 4.07
C TYR A 123 4.60 11.70 2.59
N LEU A 124 5.83 11.41 2.18
CA LEU A 124 6.17 11.34 0.77
C LEU A 124 5.58 10.06 0.16
N PRO A 125 4.79 10.19 -0.93
CA PRO A 125 4.18 9.02 -1.58
C PRO A 125 5.16 8.22 -2.43
N ALA A 126 6.44 8.64 -2.51
CA ALA A 126 7.45 8.05 -3.38
C ALA A 126 8.87 8.47 -2.95
N GLY A 127 9.90 7.79 -3.46
CA GLY A 127 11.28 8.18 -3.18
C GLY A 127 12.33 7.32 -3.88
N TYR A 128 13.54 7.38 -3.34
CA TYR A 128 14.72 6.69 -3.83
C TYR A 128 15.35 5.82 -2.75
N PHE A 129 15.95 4.69 -3.14
CA PHE A 129 16.71 3.84 -2.21
C PHE A 129 18.04 4.46 -1.81
N ASN A 130 18.64 5.27 -2.70
CA ASN A 130 19.80 6.06 -2.35
C ASN A 130 19.40 7.22 -1.43
N GLU A 131 19.97 7.27 -0.23
CA GLU A 131 19.59 8.22 0.82
C GLU A 131 19.87 9.68 0.42
N LYS A 132 21.03 9.98 -0.18
CA LYS A 132 21.36 11.34 -0.64
C LYS A 132 20.36 11.84 -1.67
N LYS A 133 20.03 10.98 -2.65
CA LYS A 133 19.04 11.26 -3.70
C LYS A 133 17.64 11.42 -3.10
N HIS A 134 17.28 10.59 -2.13
CA HIS A 134 15.99 10.67 -1.44
C HIS A 134 15.85 11.99 -0.66
N ASN A 135 16.87 12.39 0.11
CA ASN A 135 16.86 13.63 0.87
C ASN A 135 16.76 14.87 -0.03
N ALA A 136 17.47 14.87 -1.17
CA ALA A 136 17.35 15.94 -2.17
C ALA A 136 15.95 15.98 -2.81
N PHE A 137 15.36 14.82 -3.10
CA PHE A 137 14.00 14.69 -3.62
C PHE A 137 12.98 15.21 -2.61
N GLN A 138 13.11 14.82 -1.33
CA GLN A 138 12.22 15.25 -0.25
C GLN A 138 12.17 16.77 -0.11
N LYS A 139 13.33 17.44 -0.08
CA LYS A 139 13.43 18.90 0.03
C LYS A 139 12.74 19.64 -1.11
N ASN A 140 12.66 19.02 -2.29
CA ASN A 140 12.15 19.65 -3.50
C ASN A 140 10.82 19.09 -3.97
N PHE A 141 10.25 18.11 -3.28
CA PHE A 141 9.07 17.36 -3.74
C PHE A 141 7.90 18.27 -4.11
N PHE A 142 7.51 19.18 -3.21
CA PHE A 142 6.38 20.08 -3.42
C PHE A 142 6.66 21.21 -4.42
N LYS A 143 7.92 21.46 -4.76
CA LYS A 143 8.36 22.46 -5.75
C LYS A 143 8.40 21.89 -7.18
N GLN A 144 8.31 20.58 -7.33
CA GLN A 144 8.43 19.93 -8.64
C GLN A 144 7.18 20.14 -9.50
N ARG A 145 7.38 20.71 -10.70
CA ARG A 145 6.32 20.94 -11.69
C ARG A 145 6.11 19.77 -12.65
N LYS A 146 6.95 18.73 -12.60
CA LYS A 146 6.86 17.57 -13.49
C LYS A 146 5.65 16.72 -13.13
N GLN A 147 4.78 16.45 -14.10
CA GLN A 147 3.59 15.61 -13.93
C GLN A 147 3.91 14.15 -13.62
N LEU A 148 5.08 13.67 -14.09
CA LEU A 148 5.55 12.30 -13.91
C LEU A 148 7.04 12.31 -13.57
N ILE A 149 7.39 11.68 -12.45
CA ILE A 149 8.75 11.63 -11.92
C ILE A 149 9.16 10.17 -11.81
N LYS A 150 10.28 9.78 -12.42
CA LYS A 150 10.88 8.45 -12.21
C LYS A 150 11.42 8.38 -10.80
N VAL A 151 11.03 7.34 -10.06
CA VAL A 151 11.38 7.10 -8.65
C VAL A 151 11.81 5.66 -8.47
N ASP A 152 12.42 5.32 -7.32
CA ASP A 152 12.79 3.95 -7.05
C ASP A 152 11.66 3.18 -6.36
N TRP A 153 10.79 3.85 -5.60
CA TRP A 153 9.66 3.25 -4.92
C TRP A 153 8.47 4.21 -4.80
N VAL A 154 7.29 3.65 -4.62
CA VAL A 154 6.04 4.35 -4.32
C VAL A 154 5.33 3.65 -3.16
N THR A 155 4.46 4.37 -2.46
CA THR A 155 3.66 3.79 -1.36
C THR A 155 2.52 2.92 -1.89
N GLY A 156 2.19 1.87 -1.14
CA GLY A 156 1.20 0.87 -1.51
C GLY A 156 -0.25 1.35 -1.55
N CYS A 157 -0.60 2.43 -0.84
CA CYS A 157 -1.99 2.82 -0.63
C CYS A 157 -2.77 3.21 -1.91
N SER A 158 -2.07 3.59 -2.98
CA SER A 158 -2.67 3.91 -4.29
C SER A 158 -1.65 3.71 -5.41
N MET A 159 -1.74 2.56 -6.11
CA MET A 159 -0.80 2.16 -7.16
C MET A 159 -1.53 1.75 -8.43
N LEU A 160 -1.24 2.45 -9.54
CA LEU A 160 -1.65 2.03 -10.88
C LEU A 160 -0.60 1.06 -11.46
N ILE A 161 -1.02 -0.15 -11.77
CA ILE A 161 -0.16 -1.25 -12.21
C ILE A 161 -0.47 -1.59 -13.67
N ASN A 162 0.56 -1.71 -14.49
CA ASN A 162 0.48 -2.24 -15.84
C ASN A 162 0.76 -3.75 -15.80
N LEU A 163 -0.29 -4.55 -15.75
CA LEU A 163 -0.20 -6.01 -15.61
C LEU A 163 0.53 -6.69 -16.77
N LYS A 164 0.56 -6.08 -17.96
CA LYS A 164 1.33 -6.56 -19.12
C LYS A 164 2.86 -6.57 -18.91
N LYS A 165 3.35 -5.91 -17.86
CA LYS A 165 4.76 -5.86 -17.50
C LYS A 165 5.19 -6.99 -16.56
N PHE A 166 4.26 -7.84 -16.16
CA PHE A 166 4.50 -8.96 -15.24
C PHE A 166 4.18 -10.28 -15.94
N LYS A 167 4.93 -11.33 -15.62
CA LYS A 167 4.71 -12.69 -16.16
C LYS A 167 3.40 -13.30 -15.63
N ASP A 168 3.12 -13.03 -14.35
CA ASP A 168 1.92 -13.45 -13.65
C ASP A 168 1.37 -12.31 -12.80
N LYS A 169 0.25 -12.52 -12.13
CA LYS A 169 -0.41 -11.52 -11.29
C LYS A 169 -0.06 -11.63 -9.80
N ASN A 170 0.78 -12.61 -9.42
CA ASN A 170 1.33 -12.75 -8.08
C ASN A 170 2.57 -11.86 -7.95
N ILE A 171 2.37 -10.55 -8.00
CA ILE A 171 3.44 -9.56 -8.12
C ILE A 171 4.10 -9.18 -6.80
N PHE A 172 3.38 -9.33 -5.69
CA PHE A 172 3.92 -9.09 -4.34
C PHE A 172 4.52 -10.39 -3.78
N ASP A 173 5.66 -10.29 -3.11
CA ASP A 173 6.24 -11.43 -2.41
C ASP A 173 5.35 -11.86 -1.23
N ASN A 174 4.97 -13.13 -1.23
CA ASN A 174 4.08 -13.72 -0.24
C ASN A 174 4.68 -13.86 1.17
N ASN A 175 5.97 -13.61 1.36
CA ASN A 175 6.60 -13.63 2.67
C ASN A 175 6.35 -12.35 3.47
N TYR A 176 5.97 -11.26 2.82
CA TYR A 176 5.52 -10.06 3.53
C TYR A 176 4.06 -10.21 3.95
N PHE A 177 3.81 -10.01 5.24
CA PHE A 177 2.45 -9.86 5.74
C PHE A 177 2.00 -8.40 5.67
N LEU A 178 2.87 -7.49 6.14
CA LEU A 178 2.60 -6.06 6.18
C LEU A 178 3.91 -5.28 6.13
N TYR A 179 3.93 -4.18 5.37
CA TYR A 179 5.07 -3.29 5.12
C TYR A 179 6.18 -3.90 4.25
N PHE A 180 6.84 -3.06 3.49
CA PHE A 180 7.94 -3.36 2.57
C PHE A 180 7.57 -4.20 1.34
N GLU A 181 6.37 -4.74 1.24
CA GLU A 181 5.94 -5.47 0.04
C GLU A 181 5.93 -4.61 -1.22
N GLU A 182 5.52 -3.33 -1.11
CA GLU A 182 5.56 -2.38 -2.21
C GLU A 182 6.99 -1.91 -2.52
N PHE A 183 7.84 -1.79 -1.51
CA PHE A 183 9.26 -1.47 -1.70
C PHE A 183 9.97 -2.60 -2.43
N ASP A 184 9.71 -3.84 -2.02
CA ASP A 184 10.28 -5.05 -2.64
C ASP A 184 9.81 -5.21 -4.09
N LEU A 185 8.52 -4.99 -4.35
CA LEU A 185 7.97 -4.96 -5.71
C LEU A 185 8.68 -3.91 -6.57
N CYS A 186 8.79 -2.68 -6.08
CA CYS A 186 9.45 -1.59 -6.81
C CYS A 186 10.94 -1.87 -7.05
N LYS A 187 11.64 -2.44 -6.06
CA LYS A 187 13.04 -2.86 -6.18
C LYS A 187 13.20 -3.91 -7.27
N SER A 188 12.37 -4.95 -7.24
CA SER A 188 12.35 -6.02 -8.24
C SER A 188 12.06 -5.50 -9.67
N ILE A 189 11.19 -4.49 -9.80
CA ILE A 189 10.90 -3.82 -11.08
C ILE A 189 12.15 -3.08 -11.57
N ASN A 190 12.79 -2.29 -10.71
CA ASN A 190 13.98 -1.52 -11.08
C ASN A 190 15.15 -2.42 -11.47
N ASP A 191 15.38 -3.52 -10.72
CA ASP A 191 16.47 -4.48 -11.00
C ASP A 191 16.31 -5.16 -12.36
N ARG A 192 15.07 -5.29 -12.85
CA ARG A 192 14.76 -5.83 -14.18
C ARG A 192 14.66 -4.75 -15.26
N GLY A 193 15.08 -3.51 -14.97
CA GLY A 193 15.01 -2.39 -15.92
C GLY A 193 13.62 -1.85 -16.19
N GLY A 194 12.62 -2.23 -15.35
CA GLY A 194 11.27 -1.69 -15.41
C GLY A 194 11.20 -0.24 -14.92
N LEU A 195 10.04 0.39 -15.06
CA LEU A 195 9.86 1.80 -14.77
C LEU A 195 8.82 2.03 -13.67
N VAL A 196 9.25 2.65 -12.58
CA VAL A 196 8.41 3.11 -11.47
C VAL A 196 8.33 4.64 -11.52
N TYR A 197 7.11 5.17 -11.43
CA TYR A 197 6.87 6.60 -11.47
C TYR A 197 6.00 7.07 -10.30
N SER A 198 6.15 8.32 -9.91
CA SER A 198 5.20 9.07 -9.10
C SER A 198 4.50 10.11 -9.98
N SER A 199 3.17 10.25 -9.87
CA SER A 199 2.40 11.20 -10.66
C SER A 199 1.77 12.28 -9.78
N SER A 200 2.10 13.55 -10.05
CA SER A 200 1.47 14.70 -9.39
C SER A 200 0.06 15.00 -9.88
N ASP A 201 -0.33 14.45 -11.04
CA ASP A 201 -1.68 14.63 -11.60
C ASP A 201 -2.70 13.68 -11.00
N LEU A 202 -2.27 12.48 -10.58
CA LEU A 202 -3.13 11.48 -9.97
C LEU A 202 -3.19 11.72 -8.45
N LYS A 203 -4.11 12.58 -8.03
CA LYS A 203 -4.25 12.99 -6.63
C LYS A 203 -5.31 12.19 -5.92
N VAL A 204 -4.99 11.71 -4.73
CA VAL A 204 -5.89 11.02 -3.81
C VAL A 204 -5.86 11.68 -2.44
N HIS A 205 -6.96 11.56 -1.70
CA HIS A 205 -7.01 11.92 -0.29
C HIS A 205 -6.96 10.65 0.55
N HIS A 206 -5.96 10.54 1.43
CA HIS A 206 -5.81 9.42 2.35
C HIS A 206 -6.36 9.82 3.72
N MET A 207 -7.39 9.11 4.21
CA MET A 207 -8.03 9.42 5.49
C MET A 207 -7.18 9.03 6.73
N GLY A 208 -6.00 8.44 6.51
CA GLY A 208 -5.00 8.10 7.51
C GLY A 208 -5.37 6.95 8.44
N PHE A 209 -4.77 5.78 8.22
CA PHE A 209 -4.83 4.58 9.09
C PHE A 209 -6.24 4.10 9.47
N LYS A 210 -7.26 4.43 8.70
CA LYS A 210 -8.67 4.04 8.94
C LYS A 210 -9.08 2.82 8.13
N GLY A 211 -8.20 2.28 7.30
CA GLY A 211 -8.51 1.22 6.35
C GLY A 211 -8.70 -0.18 6.95
N SER A 212 -8.37 -0.41 8.21
CA SER A 212 -8.44 -1.74 8.84
C SER A 212 -8.97 -1.68 10.28
N LEU A 213 -9.10 -2.85 10.89
CA LEU A 213 -9.57 -3.08 12.27
C LEU A 213 -8.98 -2.10 13.33
N GLY A 214 -7.77 -1.58 13.11
CA GLY A 214 -7.16 -0.59 14.00
C GLY A 214 -7.90 0.74 14.08
N SER A 215 -8.91 0.98 13.25
CA SER A 215 -9.84 2.09 13.38
C SER A 215 -10.89 1.86 14.48
N ILE A 216 -11.08 0.59 14.91
CA ILE A 216 -11.99 0.22 15.99
C ILE A 216 -11.20 0.26 17.29
N VAL A 217 -11.59 1.11 18.22
CA VAL A 217 -10.87 1.37 19.50
C VAL A 217 -10.56 0.08 20.27
N LYS A 218 -11.50 -0.89 20.30
CA LYS A 218 -11.34 -2.18 21.01
C LYS A 218 -10.12 -2.99 20.56
N PHE A 219 -9.72 -2.91 19.29
CA PHE A 219 -8.64 -3.71 18.71
C PHE A 219 -7.38 -2.89 18.38
N LYS A 220 -7.36 -1.62 18.78
CA LYS A 220 -6.28 -0.69 18.43
C LYS A 220 -4.91 -1.18 18.93
N ASN A 221 -4.84 -1.68 20.15
CA ASN A 221 -3.58 -2.14 20.76
C ASN A 221 -3.05 -3.40 20.04
N GLU A 222 -3.92 -4.39 19.78
CA GLU A 222 -3.54 -5.61 19.04
C GLU A 222 -3.07 -5.30 17.63
N ALA A 223 -3.79 -4.41 16.92
CA ALA A 223 -3.40 -3.99 15.59
C ALA A 223 -2.07 -3.23 15.59
N ASN A 224 -1.78 -2.41 16.61
CA ASN A 224 -0.50 -1.71 16.73
C ASN A 224 0.64 -2.68 17.03
N ARG A 225 0.45 -3.64 17.94
CA ARG A 225 1.43 -4.70 18.24
C ARG A 225 1.79 -5.50 16.98
N LEU A 226 0.78 -5.94 16.23
CA LEU A 226 0.97 -6.65 14.96
C LEU A 226 1.75 -5.81 13.95
N ARG A 227 1.40 -4.54 13.80
CA ARG A 227 2.09 -3.60 12.90
C ARG A 227 3.54 -3.38 13.29
N ASP A 228 3.82 -3.18 14.57
CA ASP A 228 5.18 -2.94 15.06
C ASP A 228 6.06 -4.17 14.91
N TRP A 229 5.52 -5.38 15.15
CA TRP A 229 6.20 -6.65 14.91
C TRP A 229 6.56 -6.83 13.43
N HIS A 230 5.57 -6.72 12.56
CA HIS A 230 5.78 -6.89 11.11
C HIS A 230 6.66 -5.78 10.51
N TRP A 231 6.64 -4.57 11.07
CA TRP A 231 7.52 -3.51 10.60
C TRP A 231 9.00 -3.89 10.75
N MET A 232 9.38 -4.48 11.88
CA MET A 232 10.76 -4.90 12.12
C MET A 232 11.13 -6.11 11.26
N TRP A 233 10.28 -7.14 11.26
CA TRP A 233 10.48 -8.33 10.42
C TRP A 233 10.63 -7.97 8.94
N SER A 234 9.69 -7.21 8.39
CA SER A 234 9.68 -6.85 6.97
C SER A 234 10.86 -5.97 6.59
N TYR A 235 11.29 -5.07 7.47
CA TYR A 235 12.51 -4.30 7.29
C TYR A 235 13.74 -5.20 7.17
N PHE A 236 13.91 -6.14 8.10
CA PHE A 236 15.02 -7.11 8.06
C PHE A 236 14.95 -7.97 6.80
N TYR A 237 13.77 -8.55 6.52
CA TYR A 237 13.58 -9.43 5.37
C TYR A 237 13.85 -8.73 4.05
N PHE A 238 13.45 -7.46 3.89
CA PHE A 238 13.75 -6.66 2.70
C PHE A 238 15.26 -6.56 2.43
N TYR A 239 16.05 -6.23 3.44
CA TYR A 239 17.50 -6.12 3.28
C TYR A 239 18.18 -7.49 3.10
N LYS A 240 17.73 -8.53 3.82
CA LYS A 240 18.21 -9.89 3.65
C LYS A 240 17.97 -10.40 2.23
N LYS A 241 16.79 -10.21 1.69
CA LYS A 241 16.40 -10.67 0.35
C LYS A 241 17.11 -9.92 -0.76
N ASN A 242 17.13 -8.58 -0.68
CA ASN A 242 17.58 -7.74 -1.78
C ASN A 242 19.07 -7.41 -1.77
N TYR A 243 19.77 -7.69 -0.67
CA TYR A 243 21.21 -7.48 -0.55
C TYR A 243 21.89 -8.74 -0.03
N ASN A 244 22.03 -8.94 1.28
CA ASN A 244 22.49 -10.18 1.91
C ASN A 244 22.19 -10.17 3.41
N TYR A 245 22.42 -11.31 4.07
CA TYR A 245 22.14 -11.49 5.49
C TYR A 245 22.96 -10.56 6.40
N LEU A 246 24.27 -10.44 6.15
CA LEU A 246 25.16 -9.60 6.97
C LEU A 246 24.80 -8.14 6.85
N TYR A 247 24.50 -7.66 5.64
CA TYR A 247 24.04 -6.29 5.43
C TYR A 247 22.71 -6.02 6.14
N ALA A 248 21.78 -6.97 6.13
CA ALA A 248 20.53 -6.85 6.86
C ALA A 248 20.75 -6.73 8.36
N LEU A 249 21.65 -7.55 8.93
CA LEU A 249 22.00 -7.46 10.36
C LEU A 249 22.58 -6.08 10.73
N VAL A 250 23.50 -5.56 9.92
CA VAL A 250 24.06 -4.21 10.15
C VAL A 250 22.98 -3.14 10.08
N LYS A 251 22.08 -3.21 9.07
CA LYS A 251 20.98 -2.23 8.91
C LYS A 251 19.99 -2.24 10.05
N ILE A 252 19.72 -3.42 10.64
CA ILE A 252 18.72 -3.55 11.69
C ILE A 252 19.27 -3.35 13.09
N SER A 253 20.58 -3.58 13.31
CA SER A 253 21.20 -3.58 14.65
C SER A 253 20.86 -2.33 15.47
N GLY A 254 21.02 -1.15 14.91
CA GLY A 254 20.71 0.10 15.60
C GLY A 254 19.22 0.23 15.98
N LYS A 255 18.31 -0.28 15.12
CA LYS A 255 16.87 -0.28 15.42
C LYS A 255 16.51 -1.33 16.48
N PHE A 256 17.15 -2.49 16.41
CA PHE A 256 17.00 -3.58 17.36
C PHE A 256 17.41 -3.15 18.78
N PHE A 257 18.64 -2.67 18.95
CA PHE A 257 19.11 -2.20 20.27
C PHE A 257 18.29 -1.01 20.77
N LYS A 258 17.98 -0.05 19.90
CA LYS A 258 17.07 1.06 20.24
C LYS A 258 15.73 0.57 20.76
N SER A 259 15.16 -0.46 20.15
CA SER A 259 13.87 -1.03 20.56
C SER A 259 14.00 -1.72 21.89
N PHE A 260 15.04 -2.51 22.11
CA PHE A 260 15.34 -3.17 23.39
C PHE A 260 15.43 -2.16 24.55
N PHE A 261 16.33 -1.18 24.43
CA PHE A 261 16.52 -0.19 25.52
C PHE A 261 15.30 0.69 25.76
N LYS A 262 14.56 1.04 24.69
CA LYS A 262 13.33 1.81 24.85
C LYS A 262 12.18 0.99 25.44
N ALA A 263 12.09 -0.30 25.18
CA ALA A 263 11.12 -1.17 25.83
C ALA A 263 11.36 -1.19 27.35
N ILE A 264 12.62 -1.35 27.80
CA ILE A 264 13.01 -1.30 29.21
C ILE A 264 12.68 0.08 29.80
N PHE A 265 13.12 1.15 29.14
CA PHE A 265 12.91 2.53 29.62
C PHE A 265 11.42 2.84 29.84
N TYR A 266 10.56 2.52 28.88
CA TYR A 266 9.12 2.76 29.01
C TYR A 266 8.42 1.80 30.00
N THR A 267 9.00 0.63 30.26
CA THR A 267 8.54 -0.24 31.35
C THR A 267 8.75 0.45 32.70
N LEU A 268 9.92 1.05 32.93
CA LEU A 268 10.23 1.78 34.16
C LEU A 268 9.39 3.06 34.34
N LEU A 269 8.94 3.66 33.24
CA LEU A 269 8.06 4.84 33.25
C LEU A 269 6.57 4.49 33.29
N PHE A 270 6.20 3.21 33.35
CA PHE A 270 4.79 2.73 33.28
C PHE A 270 4.02 3.22 32.05
N ASP A 271 4.72 3.56 30.95
CA ASP A 271 4.11 3.96 29.67
C ASP A 271 3.87 2.70 28.80
N GLU A 272 2.72 2.06 29.02
CA GLU A 272 2.35 0.82 28.33
C GLU A 272 2.31 0.95 26.82
N PHE A 273 1.83 2.10 26.30
CA PHE A 273 1.71 2.29 24.84
C PHE A 273 3.07 2.30 24.15
N ASN A 274 4.03 3.07 24.67
CA ASN A 274 5.37 3.11 24.11
C ASN A 274 6.18 1.85 24.44
N ARG A 275 6.01 1.27 25.64
CA ARG A 275 6.58 -0.04 25.97
C ARG A 275 6.19 -1.09 24.93
N ASP A 276 4.91 -1.28 24.68
CA ASP A 276 4.40 -2.28 23.72
C ASP A 276 4.92 -2.03 22.32
N LYS A 277 4.92 -0.79 21.85
CA LYS A 277 5.48 -0.41 20.57
C LYS A 277 6.93 -0.90 20.39
N TYR A 278 7.79 -0.64 21.35
CA TYR A 278 9.20 -1.02 21.25
C TYR A 278 9.45 -2.48 21.56
N LEU A 279 8.68 -3.08 22.47
CA LEU A 279 8.73 -4.51 22.76
C LEU A 279 8.37 -5.33 21.52
N PHE A 280 7.26 -5.02 20.85
CA PHE A 280 6.85 -5.76 19.65
C PHE A 280 7.77 -5.52 18.46
N ARG A 281 8.40 -4.35 18.35
CA ARG A 281 9.50 -4.15 17.39
C ARG A 281 10.72 -5.00 17.72
N PHE A 282 11.09 -5.13 18.97
CA PHE A 282 12.19 -6.00 19.40
C PHE A 282 11.89 -7.48 19.10
N LEU A 283 10.69 -7.95 19.44
CA LEU A 283 10.25 -9.33 19.21
C LEU A 283 10.03 -9.67 17.71
N GLY A 284 10.01 -8.70 16.84
CA GLY A 284 9.84 -8.89 15.39
C GLY A 284 11.12 -9.37 14.68
N LEU A 285 12.18 -9.66 15.41
CA LEU A 285 13.43 -10.26 14.94
C LEU A 285 13.71 -11.55 15.65
#